data_081fc3f74a6bfa7e6cdb612914c0bcde
#
_entry.id   081fc3f74a6bfa7e6cdb612914c0bcde
#
_cell.length_a   1.000
_cell.length_b   1.000
_cell.length_c   1.000
_cell.angle_alpha   90.00
_cell.angle_beta   90.00
_cell.angle_gamma   90.00
#
_symmetry.space_group_name_H-M   'P 1'
#
loop_
_entity.id
_entity.type
_entity.pdbx_description
1 polymer ?
#
loop_
_entity_poly.entity_id
_entity_poly.type
_entity_poly.pdbx_seq_one_letter_code
_entity_poly.pdbx_strand_id
1 'polypeptide(L)'
;MELTAGVTTELSGAEITLRCLQEEGVEIMFGYPGGAVLPLYDEIFKQEKVKHILVRHEQAAVHAADAYARSTEKVGVVLVTSGPGVTNAVTGIATAYMDSIPVVIISGQVPTHAIGQDAFQEVDAVGVTRPCVKHNFLVKDVKDLAVTMKKAFYLAATGRPGPVLVDIPKDVQTAKTNFFYPQSVSMRSYNPVVKGHSGQIRKALQLLLEAKRPMVYTGGGVVLGNAAAELLQLVHTLGFPCTNTLMGLGGYPATDPQFVGMLGMHGTYEANMAMQTCDVLLAIGARFDDRVIGNPKHFFQEERKIIHVDIDPSSISKRVRVDVPIVGDVREVLQEMSRQLAAGKERPDPVALKTWWDQIGAWRGRDCLKYDRNSKIIKPQSVVEKLYELTKDMDMYVTSDVGQHQMWAAQFYKFNKPRRWINSGGLGTMGVGLPYALGVQLAHPHATVACVTGEASIQMCIQELSTAKQYRLPVKI
;
A
#
# COMPACT_ATOMS: atom_id res chain seq x y z
N MET A 1 -35.53 24.72 -10.37
CA MET A 1 -35.40 23.52 -9.53
C MET A 1 -35.15 24.04 -8.14
N GLU A 2 -36.21 24.15 -7.33
CA GLU A 2 -36.16 24.71 -5.97
C GLU A 2 -35.34 23.79 -5.07
N LEU A 3 -34.27 24.35 -4.54
CA LEU A 3 -33.54 23.75 -3.42
C LEU A 3 -34.47 23.76 -2.19
N THR A 4 -34.99 22.62 -1.83
CA THR A 4 -35.61 22.45 -0.51
C THR A 4 -34.54 22.86 0.52
N ALA A 5 -34.80 23.96 1.21
CA ALA A 5 -33.99 24.44 2.34
C ALA A 5 -34.05 23.41 3.46
N GLY A 6 -33.13 22.44 3.44
CA GLY A 6 -32.87 21.58 4.58
C GLY A 6 -32.34 22.45 5.73
N VAL A 7 -32.79 22.19 6.93
CA VAL A 7 -32.33 22.85 8.15
C VAL A 7 -30.81 22.75 8.19
N THR A 8 -30.12 23.85 7.90
CA THR A 8 -28.67 23.93 8.02
C THR A 8 -28.32 23.92 9.50
N THR A 9 -27.69 22.86 9.98
CA THR A 9 -27.24 22.76 11.38
C THR A 9 -25.90 23.46 11.52
N GLU A 10 -25.84 24.46 12.37
CA GLU A 10 -24.57 25.09 12.75
C GLU A 10 -23.79 24.14 13.63
N LEU A 11 -22.56 23.77 13.20
CA LEU A 11 -21.67 22.84 13.91
C LEU A 11 -20.31 23.49 14.15
N SER A 12 -19.64 23.08 15.23
CA SER A 12 -18.23 23.40 15.47
C SER A 12 -17.30 22.66 14.49
N GLY A 13 -16.08 23.14 14.30
CA GLY A 13 -15.10 22.44 13.46
C GLY A 13 -14.80 21.04 13.95
N ALA A 14 -14.87 20.80 15.27
CA ALA A 14 -14.71 19.44 15.82
C ALA A 14 -15.88 18.53 15.42
N GLU A 15 -17.12 18.98 15.55
CA GLU A 15 -18.32 18.27 15.09
C GLU A 15 -18.28 18.02 13.58
N ILE A 16 -17.88 19.02 12.79
CA ILE A 16 -17.72 18.93 11.32
C ILE A 16 -16.70 17.84 11.00
N THR A 17 -15.54 17.80 11.66
CA THR A 17 -14.51 16.79 11.43
C THR A 17 -15.07 15.39 11.64
N LEU A 18 -15.76 15.12 12.74
CA LEU A 18 -16.37 13.82 13.02
C LEU A 18 -17.47 13.47 12.00
N ARG A 19 -18.29 14.45 11.61
CA ARG A 19 -19.31 14.23 10.56
C ARG A 19 -18.68 13.88 9.23
N CYS A 20 -17.60 14.55 8.83
CA CYS A 20 -16.87 14.22 7.61
C CYS A 20 -16.34 12.77 7.65
N LEU A 21 -15.78 12.32 8.78
CA LEU A 21 -15.32 10.95 8.95
C LEU A 21 -16.48 9.94 8.80
N GLN A 22 -17.64 10.25 9.36
CA GLN A 22 -18.84 9.43 9.24
C GLN A 22 -19.35 9.37 7.78
N GLU A 23 -19.35 10.50 7.06
CA GLU A 23 -19.74 10.57 5.64
C GLU A 23 -18.75 9.79 4.72
N GLU A 24 -17.47 9.70 5.09
CA GLU A 24 -16.47 8.86 4.40
C GLU A 24 -16.51 7.38 4.83
N GLY A 25 -17.43 6.99 5.71
CA GLY A 25 -17.59 5.62 6.17
C GLY A 25 -16.44 5.11 7.05
N VAL A 26 -15.77 6.02 7.77
CA VAL A 26 -14.70 5.67 8.70
C VAL A 26 -15.30 4.96 9.92
N GLU A 27 -14.82 3.75 10.17
CA GLU A 27 -15.25 2.93 11.31
C GLU A 27 -14.23 2.98 12.46
N ILE A 28 -12.94 3.08 12.12
CA ILE A 28 -11.83 3.05 13.07
C ILE A 28 -10.86 4.19 12.77
N MET A 29 -10.45 4.87 13.81
CA MET A 29 -9.40 5.90 13.79
C MET A 29 -8.37 5.60 14.88
N PHE A 30 -7.10 5.70 14.55
CA PHE A 30 -5.99 5.50 15.47
C PHE A 30 -5.45 6.84 15.95
N GLY A 31 -5.05 6.96 17.21
CA GLY A 31 -4.51 8.24 17.65
C GLY A 31 -4.00 8.27 19.07
N TYR A 32 -3.42 9.41 19.41
CA TYR A 32 -2.94 9.74 20.74
C TYR A 32 -3.38 11.17 21.14
N PRO A 33 -3.99 11.37 22.31
CA PRO A 33 -4.54 12.67 22.71
C PRO A 33 -3.44 13.69 23.04
N GLY A 34 -3.82 14.98 22.94
CA GLY A 34 -3.00 16.09 23.36
C GLY A 34 -3.77 17.41 23.32
N GLY A 35 -3.20 18.47 23.87
CA GLY A 35 -3.87 19.74 24.14
C GLY A 35 -4.52 20.42 22.94
N ALA A 36 -3.92 20.29 21.74
CA ALA A 36 -4.42 20.94 20.53
C ALA A 36 -5.60 20.20 19.87
N VAL A 37 -5.96 19.00 20.32
CA VAL A 37 -7.06 18.20 19.77
C VAL A 37 -8.14 17.82 20.78
N LEU A 38 -8.13 18.44 21.97
CA LEU A 38 -9.14 18.19 22.98
C LEU A 38 -10.58 18.42 22.48
N PRO A 39 -10.88 19.47 21.68
CA PRO A 39 -12.24 19.62 21.15
C PRO A 39 -12.67 18.45 20.26
N LEU A 40 -11.75 17.86 19.49
CA LEU A 40 -12.04 16.67 18.69
C LEU A 40 -12.30 15.44 19.58
N TYR A 41 -11.52 15.26 20.66
CA TYR A 41 -11.74 14.14 21.59
C TYR A 41 -13.07 14.28 22.33
N ASP A 42 -13.51 15.49 22.68
CA ASP A 42 -14.84 15.71 23.28
C ASP A 42 -15.95 15.24 22.33
N GLU A 43 -15.82 15.49 21.03
CA GLU A 43 -16.79 15.01 20.04
C GLU A 43 -16.72 13.50 19.83
N ILE A 44 -15.52 12.90 19.88
CA ILE A 44 -15.36 11.43 19.80
C ILE A 44 -16.14 10.74 20.91
N PHE A 45 -16.14 11.28 22.14
CA PHE A 45 -16.87 10.72 23.27
C PHE A 45 -18.40 10.78 23.14
N LYS A 46 -18.94 11.66 22.30
CA LYS A 46 -20.37 11.87 22.11
C LYS A 46 -21.00 10.94 21.07
N GLN A 47 -20.21 10.08 20.42
CA GLN A 47 -20.66 9.24 19.31
C GLN A 47 -20.02 7.84 19.36
N GLU A 48 -20.64 6.85 18.68
CA GLU A 48 -20.17 5.46 18.66
C GLU A 48 -19.84 4.95 17.24
N LYS A 49 -20.07 5.77 16.20
CA LYS A 49 -19.89 5.33 14.80
C LYS A 49 -18.41 5.21 14.41
N VAL A 50 -17.57 6.14 14.87
CA VAL A 50 -16.13 6.14 14.63
C VAL A 50 -15.43 5.70 15.91
N LYS A 51 -14.90 4.49 15.92
CA LYS A 51 -14.18 3.94 17.08
C LYS A 51 -12.75 4.49 17.12
N HIS A 52 -12.39 5.14 18.21
CA HIS A 52 -11.02 5.57 18.45
C HIS A 52 -10.20 4.46 19.13
N ILE A 53 -9.01 4.17 18.55
CA ILE A 53 -8.05 3.23 19.12
C ILE A 53 -6.87 4.03 19.70
N LEU A 54 -6.75 4.00 21.01
CA LEU A 54 -5.66 4.65 21.73
C LEU A 54 -4.38 3.81 21.61
N VAL A 55 -3.41 4.32 20.88
CA VAL A 55 -2.05 3.77 20.77
C VAL A 55 -1.15 4.30 21.91
N ARG A 56 0.13 3.92 21.90
CA ARG A 56 1.11 4.39 22.89
C ARG A 56 2.18 5.30 22.30
N HIS A 57 2.16 5.45 20.98
CA HIS A 57 3.04 6.35 20.24
C HIS A 57 2.41 6.70 18.89
N GLU A 58 2.52 7.93 18.43
CA GLU A 58 1.90 8.41 17.18
C GLU A 58 2.43 7.71 15.94
N GLN A 59 3.70 7.31 15.93
CA GLN A 59 4.26 6.47 14.86
C GLN A 59 3.46 5.17 14.71
N ALA A 60 3.13 4.51 15.81
CA ALA A 60 2.35 3.28 15.82
C ALA A 60 0.90 3.52 15.35
N ALA A 61 0.32 4.69 15.62
CA ALA A 61 -0.99 5.07 15.08
C ALA A 61 -0.99 5.04 13.55
N VAL A 62 0.04 5.66 12.93
CA VAL A 62 0.13 5.70 11.47
C VAL A 62 0.39 4.31 10.90
N HIS A 63 1.27 3.51 11.53
CA HIS A 63 1.51 2.13 11.08
C HIS A 63 0.26 1.25 11.19
N ALA A 64 -0.50 1.35 12.27
CA ALA A 64 -1.76 0.61 12.41
C ALA A 64 -2.80 1.03 11.36
N ALA A 65 -2.94 2.34 11.10
CA ALA A 65 -3.81 2.88 10.05
C ALA A 65 -3.35 2.44 8.64
N ASP A 66 -2.04 2.41 8.39
CA ASP A 66 -1.44 1.91 7.15
C ASP A 66 -1.84 0.44 6.92
N ALA A 67 -1.65 -0.43 7.91
CA ALA A 67 -2.01 -1.85 7.81
C ALA A 67 -3.52 -2.07 7.69
N TYR A 68 -4.32 -1.26 8.37
CA TYR A 68 -5.78 -1.24 8.20
C TYR A 68 -6.13 -0.96 6.72
N ALA A 69 -5.54 0.07 6.13
CA ALA A 69 -5.78 0.42 4.73
C ALA A 69 -5.33 -0.67 3.75
N ARG A 70 -4.15 -1.27 3.96
CA ARG A 70 -3.64 -2.38 3.12
C ARG A 70 -4.57 -3.58 3.13
N SER A 71 -5.15 -3.91 4.28
CA SER A 71 -5.95 -5.12 4.46
C SER A 71 -7.43 -4.95 4.11
N THR A 72 -7.98 -3.72 4.14
CA THR A 72 -9.43 -3.44 3.98
C THR A 72 -9.82 -2.72 2.70
N GLU A 73 -8.88 -2.13 1.95
CA GLU A 73 -9.14 -1.23 0.82
C GLU A 73 -9.74 0.14 1.22
N LYS A 74 -9.90 0.39 2.52
CA LYS A 74 -10.41 1.66 3.06
C LYS A 74 -9.22 2.60 3.35
N VAL A 75 -9.51 3.90 3.42
CA VAL A 75 -8.51 4.89 3.85
C VAL A 75 -8.27 4.73 5.35
N GLY A 76 -7.01 4.59 5.76
CA GLY A 76 -6.63 4.62 7.17
C GLY A 76 -6.75 6.04 7.74
N VAL A 77 -7.16 6.18 9.00
CA VAL A 77 -7.34 7.50 9.63
C VAL A 77 -6.57 7.58 10.93
N VAL A 78 -5.86 8.71 11.10
CA VAL A 78 -5.03 8.98 12.28
C VAL A 78 -5.37 10.35 12.84
N LEU A 79 -5.40 10.47 14.18
CA LEU A 79 -5.54 11.74 14.90
C LEU A 79 -4.36 11.92 15.84
N VAL A 80 -3.62 13.02 15.67
CA VAL A 80 -2.47 13.40 16.51
C VAL A 80 -2.55 14.85 16.94
N THR A 81 -1.93 15.17 18.06
CA THR A 81 -1.81 16.56 18.52
C THR A 81 -0.74 17.33 17.75
N SER A 82 -0.62 18.63 18.03
CA SER A 82 0.41 19.51 17.44
C SER A 82 1.83 19.17 17.92
N GLY A 83 2.82 19.80 17.32
CA GLY A 83 4.22 19.71 17.73
C GLY A 83 4.73 18.26 17.71
N PRO A 84 5.10 17.71 18.89
CA PRO A 84 5.66 16.35 18.96
C PRO A 84 4.69 15.27 18.47
N GLY A 85 3.37 15.48 18.51
CA GLY A 85 2.41 14.54 17.95
C GLY A 85 2.57 14.34 16.44
N VAL A 86 2.74 15.44 15.71
CA VAL A 86 3.00 15.41 14.27
C VAL A 86 4.40 14.84 13.98
N THR A 87 5.44 15.33 14.66
CA THR A 87 6.81 14.90 14.38
C THR A 87 7.02 13.42 14.69
N ASN A 88 6.39 12.86 15.72
CA ASN A 88 6.39 11.43 16.00
C ASN A 88 5.68 10.61 14.91
N ALA A 89 4.69 11.18 14.22
CA ALA A 89 3.97 10.50 13.15
C ALA A 89 4.75 10.44 11.83
N VAL A 90 5.78 11.27 11.63
CA VAL A 90 6.48 11.46 10.33
C VAL A 90 7.05 10.15 9.77
N THR A 91 7.67 9.31 10.60
CA THR A 91 8.19 8.01 10.15
C THR A 91 7.08 7.14 9.58
N GLY A 92 5.92 7.07 10.25
CA GLY A 92 4.76 6.33 9.75
C GLY A 92 4.22 6.91 8.44
N ILE A 93 4.13 8.24 8.35
CA ILE A 93 3.70 8.96 7.15
C ILE A 93 4.62 8.65 5.97
N ALA A 94 5.95 8.72 6.18
CA ALA A 94 6.94 8.42 5.15
C ALA A 94 6.88 6.95 4.71
N THR A 95 6.60 6.01 5.63
CA THR A 95 6.40 4.59 5.33
C THR A 95 5.20 4.40 4.40
N ALA A 96 4.05 4.98 4.74
CA ALA A 96 2.84 4.93 3.93
C ALA A 96 3.05 5.58 2.54
N TYR A 97 3.79 6.71 2.48
CA TYR A 97 4.11 7.39 1.23
C TYR A 97 4.95 6.54 0.30
N MET A 98 6.02 5.92 0.81
CA MET A 98 6.92 5.09 0.00
C MET A 98 6.23 3.85 -0.58
N ASP A 99 5.23 3.31 0.11
CA ASP A 99 4.46 2.14 -0.32
C ASP A 99 3.13 2.49 -0.98
N SER A 100 2.82 3.80 -1.12
CA SER A 100 1.59 4.28 -1.77
C SER A 100 0.31 3.88 -1.04
N ILE A 101 0.29 3.98 0.29
CA ILE A 101 -0.86 3.57 1.11
C ILE A 101 -1.75 4.77 1.45
N PRO A 102 -3.08 4.67 1.22
CA PRO A 102 -4.01 5.75 1.51
C PRO A 102 -4.23 5.92 3.01
N VAL A 103 -3.71 6.99 3.58
CA VAL A 103 -3.91 7.36 5.00
C VAL A 103 -4.23 8.85 5.08
N VAL A 104 -5.26 9.21 5.83
CA VAL A 104 -5.55 10.61 6.19
C VAL A 104 -5.11 10.85 7.62
N ILE A 105 -4.19 11.78 7.80
CA ILE A 105 -3.65 12.19 9.09
C ILE A 105 -4.31 13.53 9.47
N ILE A 106 -5.05 13.55 10.55
CA ILE A 106 -5.61 14.75 11.14
C ILE A 106 -4.69 15.17 12.27
N SER A 107 -4.11 16.36 12.15
CA SER A 107 -3.28 16.95 13.20
C SER A 107 -3.95 18.17 13.82
N GLY A 108 -3.77 18.33 15.11
CA GLY A 108 -4.05 19.60 15.75
C GLY A 108 -2.92 20.60 15.50
N GLN A 109 -3.26 21.89 15.55
CA GLN A 109 -2.29 22.97 15.46
C GLN A 109 -2.60 24.02 16.53
N VAL A 110 -1.61 24.84 16.88
CA VAL A 110 -1.83 26.03 17.70
C VAL A 110 -2.86 26.96 17.06
N PRO A 111 -3.55 27.83 17.81
CA PRO A 111 -4.51 28.77 17.23
C PRO A 111 -3.91 29.57 16.07
N THR A 112 -4.72 29.90 15.08
CA THR A 112 -4.27 30.57 13.84
C THR A 112 -3.44 31.84 14.08
N HIS A 113 -3.78 32.62 15.11
CA HIS A 113 -3.04 33.83 15.46
C HIS A 113 -1.67 33.57 16.13
N ALA A 114 -1.42 32.36 16.61
CA ALA A 114 -0.15 31.97 17.24
C ALA A 114 0.81 31.28 16.29
N ILE A 115 0.38 30.92 15.09
CA ILE A 115 1.22 30.25 14.09
C ILE A 115 2.37 31.17 13.67
N GLY A 116 3.61 30.66 13.75
CA GLY A 116 4.84 31.39 13.41
C GLY A 116 5.34 32.27 14.55
N GLN A 117 4.89 32.06 15.79
CA GLN A 117 5.31 32.84 16.97
C GLN A 117 6.05 31.99 18.03
N ASP A 118 6.55 30.81 17.63
CA ASP A 118 7.22 29.86 18.53
C ASP A 118 6.35 29.48 19.76
N ALA A 119 5.06 29.25 19.49
CA ALA A 119 4.11 28.89 20.52
C ALA A 119 4.39 27.49 21.08
N PHE A 120 3.93 27.21 22.32
CA PHE A 120 4.12 25.90 22.94
C PHE A 120 3.54 24.78 22.11
N GLN A 121 4.36 23.77 21.80
CA GLN A 121 4.03 22.65 20.91
C GLN A 121 3.61 23.07 19.50
N GLU A 122 4.15 24.16 18.99
CA GLU A 122 4.04 24.52 17.57
C GLU A 122 5.07 23.74 16.73
N VAL A 123 4.68 23.37 15.54
CA VAL A 123 5.56 22.91 14.46
C VAL A 123 4.92 23.27 13.13
N ASP A 124 5.75 23.60 12.13
CA ASP A 124 5.29 23.67 10.73
C ASP A 124 4.98 22.26 10.21
N ALA A 125 3.78 21.77 10.55
CA ALA A 125 3.32 20.43 10.16
C ALA A 125 3.32 20.26 8.64
N VAL A 126 2.94 21.30 7.90
CA VAL A 126 2.94 21.33 6.43
C VAL A 126 4.36 21.22 5.87
N GLY A 127 5.30 21.98 6.41
CA GLY A 127 6.71 21.96 6.00
C GLY A 127 7.39 20.63 6.29
N VAL A 128 7.23 20.11 7.51
CA VAL A 128 7.84 18.84 7.95
C VAL A 128 7.32 17.65 7.14
N THR A 129 6.04 17.63 6.79
CA THR A 129 5.43 16.49 6.08
C THR A 129 5.47 16.62 4.57
N ARG A 130 5.73 17.80 4.01
CA ARG A 130 5.69 18.05 2.56
C ARG A 130 6.44 17.03 1.71
N PRO A 131 7.65 16.57 2.04
CA PRO A 131 8.39 15.61 1.21
C PRO A 131 7.88 14.16 1.31
N CYS A 132 7.03 13.86 2.29
CA CYS A 132 6.56 12.49 2.57
C CYS A 132 5.04 12.33 2.59
N VAL A 133 4.29 13.28 2.05
CA VAL A 133 2.85 13.17 1.82
C VAL A 133 2.51 13.38 0.35
N LYS A 134 1.38 12.86 -0.07
CA LYS A 134 0.83 13.16 -1.39
C LYS A 134 0.31 14.60 -1.45
N HIS A 135 -0.28 15.08 -0.37
CA HIS A 135 -0.69 16.47 -0.17
C HIS A 135 -0.86 16.77 1.31
N ASN A 136 -0.82 18.05 1.67
CA ASN A 136 -1.16 18.53 2.99
C ASN A 136 -1.96 19.82 2.93
N PHE A 137 -2.79 20.04 3.95
CA PHE A 137 -3.65 21.20 4.09
C PHE A 137 -3.46 21.81 5.49
N LEU A 138 -3.38 23.13 5.58
CA LEU A 138 -3.59 23.89 6.81
C LEU A 138 -4.94 24.60 6.70
N VAL A 139 -5.90 24.23 7.53
CA VAL A 139 -7.27 24.77 7.49
C VAL A 139 -7.32 26.05 8.35
N LYS A 140 -7.46 27.21 7.70
CA LYS A 140 -7.47 28.52 8.40
C LYS A 140 -8.87 29.08 8.67
N ASP A 141 -9.89 28.55 8.00
CA ASP A 141 -11.30 28.94 8.18
C ASP A 141 -12.15 27.67 8.33
N VAL A 142 -13.02 27.64 9.32
CA VAL A 142 -13.93 26.52 9.58
C VAL A 142 -14.87 26.25 8.39
N LYS A 143 -15.18 27.26 7.57
CA LYS A 143 -16.00 27.11 6.36
C LYS A 143 -15.36 26.21 5.30
N ASP A 144 -14.03 26.14 5.28
CA ASP A 144 -13.28 25.32 4.31
C ASP A 144 -13.07 23.87 4.81
N LEU A 145 -13.37 23.59 6.09
CA LEU A 145 -13.01 22.32 6.71
C LEU A 145 -13.66 21.11 6.04
N ALA A 146 -14.98 21.14 5.81
CA ALA A 146 -15.71 20.01 5.23
C ALA A 146 -15.22 19.67 3.81
N VAL A 147 -15.03 20.70 2.96
CA VAL A 147 -14.53 20.50 1.60
C VAL A 147 -13.07 20.06 1.58
N THR A 148 -12.26 20.50 2.55
CA THR A 148 -10.86 20.08 2.71
C THR A 148 -10.78 18.61 3.12
N MET A 149 -11.62 18.17 4.05
CA MET A 149 -11.72 16.76 4.43
C MET A 149 -12.09 15.89 3.23
N LYS A 150 -13.11 16.28 2.43
CA LYS A 150 -13.46 15.55 1.20
C LYS A 150 -12.30 15.46 0.21
N LYS A 151 -11.57 16.57 0.00
CA LYS A 151 -10.38 16.58 -0.85
C LYS A 151 -9.28 15.66 -0.31
N ALA A 152 -9.09 15.61 1.00
CA ALA A 152 -8.06 14.76 1.61
C ALA A 152 -8.33 13.28 1.35
N PHE A 153 -9.57 12.80 1.55
CA PHE A 153 -9.95 11.42 1.24
C PHE A 153 -9.87 11.12 -0.24
N TYR A 154 -10.35 12.02 -1.10
CA TYR A 154 -10.25 11.88 -2.54
C TYR A 154 -8.80 11.75 -3.02
N LEU A 155 -7.91 12.62 -2.54
CA LEU A 155 -6.49 12.57 -2.89
C LEU A 155 -5.81 11.31 -2.36
N ALA A 156 -6.11 10.90 -1.12
CA ALA A 156 -5.50 9.72 -0.52
C ALA A 156 -5.82 8.45 -1.31
N ALA A 157 -7.06 8.29 -1.77
CA ALA A 157 -7.57 7.05 -2.35
C ALA A 157 -7.42 6.93 -3.87
N THR A 158 -7.32 8.05 -4.62
CA THR A 158 -7.38 8.04 -6.10
C THR A 158 -6.00 8.18 -6.75
N GLY A 159 -5.89 7.84 -8.04
CA GLY A 159 -4.62 7.80 -8.76
C GLY A 159 -3.63 6.87 -8.05
N ARG A 160 -2.35 7.23 -7.97
CA ARG A 160 -1.42 6.55 -7.06
C ARG A 160 -1.80 6.93 -5.63
N PRO A 161 -2.26 6.00 -4.78
CA PRO A 161 -2.66 6.31 -3.40
C PRO A 161 -1.50 6.86 -2.56
N GLY A 162 -1.81 7.49 -1.44
CA GLY A 162 -0.77 7.98 -0.53
C GLY A 162 -1.33 8.77 0.64
N PRO A 163 -0.50 9.07 1.65
CA PRO A 163 -0.91 9.81 2.83
C PRO A 163 -1.22 11.28 2.52
N VAL A 164 -2.23 11.82 3.19
CA VAL A 164 -2.62 13.24 3.16
C VAL A 164 -2.76 13.75 4.57
N LEU A 165 -2.15 14.89 4.87
CA LEU A 165 -2.26 15.55 6.17
C LEU A 165 -3.31 16.67 6.10
N VAL A 166 -4.14 16.77 7.15
CA VAL A 166 -5.05 17.89 7.38
C VAL A 166 -4.74 18.47 8.77
N ASP A 167 -4.13 19.65 8.78
CA ASP A 167 -3.71 20.36 9.98
C ASP A 167 -4.79 21.37 10.39
N ILE A 168 -5.38 21.18 11.59
CA ILE A 168 -6.57 21.92 12.04
C ILE A 168 -6.24 22.70 13.31
N PRO A 169 -6.07 24.04 13.21
CA PRO A 169 -5.85 24.91 14.36
C PRO A 169 -6.97 24.82 15.40
N LYS A 170 -6.61 24.98 16.67
CA LYS A 170 -7.53 24.81 17.81
C LYS A 170 -8.73 25.78 17.77
N ASP A 171 -8.52 27.00 17.34
CA ASP A 171 -9.60 27.99 17.15
C ASP A 171 -10.56 27.60 16.01
N VAL A 172 -10.06 26.98 14.93
CA VAL A 172 -10.89 26.42 13.86
C VAL A 172 -11.73 25.24 14.36
N GLN A 173 -11.19 24.39 15.26
CA GLN A 173 -11.95 23.29 15.85
C GLN A 173 -13.14 23.76 16.69
N THR A 174 -13.03 24.94 17.32
CA THR A 174 -14.10 25.51 18.17
C THR A 174 -15.01 26.50 17.46
N ALA A 175 -14.57 27.09 16.35
CA ALA A 175 -15.38 27.97 15.51
C ALA A 175 -16.57 27.22 14.92
N LYS A 176 -17.70 27.94 14.70
CA LYS A 176 -18.94 27.34 14.19
C LYS A 176 -19.26 27.83 12.78
N THR A 177 -19.86 26.96 11.99
CA THR A 177 -20.42 27.29 10.68
C THR A 177 -21.53 26.32 10.29
N ASN A 178 -22.32 26.68 9.28
CA ASN A 178 -23.30 25.77 8.71
C ASN A 178 -22.60 24.58 8.02
N PHE A 179 -22.98 23.37 8.42
CA PHE A 179 -22.39 22.16 7.86
C PHE A 179 -22.98 21.81 6.52
N PHE A 180 -22.12 21.60 5.53
CA PHE A 180 -22.43 21.00 4.26
C PHE A 180 -21.29 20.09 3.80
N TYR A 181 -21.60 18.82 3.53
CA TYR A 181 -20.60 17.88 3.00
C TYR A 181 -20.78 17.68 1.50
N PRO A 182 -19.76 17.99 0.67
CA PRO A 182 -19.89 17.87 -0.78
C PRO A 182 -19.92 16.39 -1.21
N GLN A 183 -20.80 16.04 -2.13
CA GLN A 183 -20.88 14.70 -2.71
C GLN A 183 -19.64 14.35 -3.55
N SER A 184 -19.06 15.33 -4.22
CA SER A 184 -17.85 15.17 -5.03
C SER A 184 -16.97 16.42 -4.95
N VAL A 185 -15.70 16.25 -5.26
CA VAL A 185 -14.76 17.36 -5.40
C VAL A 185 -14.05 17.29 -6.73
N SER A 186 -13.73 18.46 -7.29
CA SER A 186 -12.89 18.61 -8.47
C SER A 186 -11.68 19.46 -8.13
N MET A 187 -10.52 19.05 -8.61
CA MET A 187 -9.25 19.76 -8.37
C MET A 187 -8.60 20.06 -9.71
N ARG A 188 -8.35 21.36 -9.98
CA ARG A 188 -7.82 21.83 -11.27
C ARG A 188 -6.53 21.12 -11.70
N SER A 189 -5.64 20.83 -10.77
CA SER A 189 -4.32 20.26 -11.02
C SER A 189 -4.20 18.75 -10.77
N TYR A 190 -5.32 18.07 -10.46
CA TYR A 190 -5.31 16.65 -10.15
C TYR A 190 -6.39 15.90 -10.91
N ASN A 191 -5.96 15.22 -11.99
CA ASN A 191 -6.82 14.47 -12.89
C ASN A 191 -6.16 13.12 -13.20
N PRO A 192 -6.33 12.10 -12.34
CA PRO A 192 -5.71 10.80 -12.56
C PRO A 192 -6.28 10.12 -13.80
N VAL A 193 -5.38 9.53 -14.60
CA VAL A 193 -5.75 8.76 -15.78
C VAL A 193 -6.11 7.35 -15.35
N VAL A 194 -7.35 6.93 -15.59
CA VAL A 194 -7.85 5.60 -15.20
C VAL A 194 -7.74 4.62 -16.39
N LYS A 195 -8.17 5.04 -17.58
CA LYS A 195 -8.18 4.16 -18.76
C LYS A 195 -6.86 4.24 -19.52
N GLY A 196 -6.23 3.10 -19.74
CA GLY A 196 -5.05 2.98 -20.59
C GLY A 196 -5.37 3.30 -22.06
N HIS A 197 -4.38 3.85 -22.78
CA HIS A 197 -4.54 4.15 -24.20
C HIS A 197 -4.64 2.87 -25.05
N SER A 198 -5.77 2.64 -25.72
CA SER A 198 -6.07 1.38 -26.44
C SER A 198 -5.06 1.02 -27.53
N GLY A 199 -4.48 2.01 -28.20
CA GLY A 199 -3.41 1.81 -29.20
C GLY A 199 -2.10 1.30 -28.58
N GLN A 200 -1.74 1.79 -27.40
CA GLN A 200 -0.57 1.27 -26.65
C GLN A 200 -0.83 -0.14 -26.13
N ILE A 201 -2.04 -0.43 -25.67
CA ILE A 201 -2.44 -1.79 -25.26
C ILE A 201 -2.33 -2.76 -26.44
N ARG A 202 -2.79 -2.38 -27.63
CA ARG A 202 -2.65 -3.20 -28.85
C ARG A 202 -1.19 -3.46 -29.22
N LYS A 203 -0.34 -2.42 -29.18
CA LYS A 203 1.10 -2.56 -29.42
C LYS A 203 1.76 -3.49 -28.39
N ALA A 204 1.36 -3.39 -27.12
CA ALA A 204 1.84 -4.27 -26.07
C ALA A 204 1.47 -5.72 -26.35
N LEU A 205 0.20 -6.00 -26.70
CA LEU A 205 -0.26 -7.35 -27.04
C LEU A 205 0.49 -7.91 -28.24
N GLN A 206 0.72 -7.13 -29.29
CA GLN A 206 1.50 -7.58 -30.44
C GLN A 206 2.91 -8.04 -30.01
N LEU A 207 3.64 -7.24 -29.22
CA LEU A 207 4.97 -7.63 -28.72
C LEU A 207 4.92 -8.90 -27.86
N LEU A 208 3.88 -9.05 -27.02
CA LEU A 208 3.72 -10.24 -26.18
C LEU A 208 3.45 -11.51 -27.00
N LEU A 209 2.64 -11.41 -28.06
CA LEU A 209 2.32 -12.53 -28.93
C LEU A 209 3.51 -12.97 -29.81
N GLU A 210 4.41 -12.05 -30.16
CA GLU A 210 5.65 -12.32 -30.92
C GLU A 210 6.82 -12.77 -30.01
N ALA A 211 6.68 -12.67 -28.67
CA ALA A 211 7.76 -12.96 -27.73
C ALA A 211 8.12 -14.45 -27.70
N LYS A 212 9.41 -14.74 -27.65
CA LYS A 212 9.95 -16.10 -27.48
C LYS A 212 10.30 -16.43 -26.03
N ARG A 213 10.67 -15.42 -25.24
CA ARG A 213 11.05 -15.52 -23.83
C ARG A 213 10.34 -14.42 -23.01
N PRO A 214 9.00 -14.43 -23.00
CA PRO A 214 8.26 -13.41 -22.26
C PRO A 214 8.41 -13.57 -20.75
N MET A 215 8.25 -12.46 -20.01
CA MET A 215 8.19 -12.45 -18.56
C MET A 215 7.18 -11.42 -18.07
N VAL A 216 6.32 -11.83 -17.14
CA VAL A 216 5.39 -10.92 -16.42
C VAL A 216 5.99 -10.59 -15.07
N TYR A 217 6.15 -9.29 -14.81
CA TYR A 217 6.74 -8.72 -13.60
C TYR A 217 5.73 -7.84 -12.89
N THR A 218 5.30 -8.24 -11.68
CA THR A 218 4.20 -7.59 -10.97
C THR A 218 4.64 -6.99 -9.65
N GLY A 219 4.08 -5.85 -9.33
CA GLY A 219 4.36 -5.14 -8.09
C GLY A 219 3.12 -4.86 -7.23
N GLY A 220 3.30 -4.06 -6.20
CA GLY A 220 2.24 -3.65 -5.27
C GLY A 220 1.04 -2.98 -5.94
N GLY A 221 1.23 -2.39 -7.14
CA GLY A 221 0.14 -1.78 -7.89
C GLY A 221 -0.96 -2.77 -8.31
N VAL A 222 -0.63 -4.06 -8.51
CA VAL A 222 -1.63 -5.11 -8.76
C VAL A 222 -2.51 -5.34 -7.53
N VAL A 223 -1.91 -5.34 -6.34
CA VAL A 223 -2.62 -5.52 -5.07
C VAL A 223 -3.48 -4.28 -4.75
N LEU A 224 -2.90 -3.08 -4.89
CA LEU A 224 -3.59 -1.82 -4.62
C LEU A 224 -4.73 -1.54 -5.60
N GLY A 225 -4.54 -1.89 -6.88
CA GLY A 225 -5.56 -1.76 -7.92
C GLY A 225 -6.57 -2.89 -7.97
N ASN A 226 -6.56 -3.85 -7.02
CA ASN A 226 -7.49 -4.99 -6.96
C ASN A 226 -7.56 -5.78 -8.26
N ALA A 227 -6.41 -6.00 -8.92
CA ALA A 227 -6.31 -6.58 -10.26
C ALA A 227 -5.76 -8.01 -10.27
N ALA A 228 -5.74 -8.70 -9.12
CA ALA A 228 -5.16 -10.04 -8.99
C ALA A 228 -5.90 -11.09 -9.84
N ALA A 229 -7.23 -11.01 -9.94
CA ALA A 229 -8.03 -11.93 -10.75
C ALA A 229 -7.79 -11.72 -12.24
N GLU A 230 -7.77 -10.47 -12.69
CA GLU A 230 -7.49 -10.11 -14.09
C GLU A 230 -6.06 -10.48 -14.48
N LEU A 231 -5.09 -10.31 -13.58
CA LEU A 231 -3.72 -10.75 -13.78
C LEU A 231 -3.64 -12.26 -13.95
N LEU A 232 -4.25 -13.05 -13.06
CA LEU A 232 -4.26 -14.51 -13.13
C LEU A 232 -4.85 -14.98 -14.45
N GLN A 233 -5.99 -14.42 -14.86
CA GLN A 233 -6.64 -14.74 -16.13
C GLN A 233 -5.73 -14.45 -17.33
N LEU A 234 -5.10 -13.28 -17.38
CA LEU A 234 -4.22 -12.89 -18.49
C LEU A 234 -2.99 -13.80 -18.56
N VAL A 235 -2.33 -14.06 -17.43
CA VAL A 235 -1.13 -14.90 -17.35
C VAL A 235 -1.44 -16.33 -17.79
N HIS A 236 -2.55 -16.91 -17.33
CA HIS A 236 -3.01 -18.25 -17.78
C HIS A 236 -3.33 -18.27 -19.26
N THR A 237 -4.00 -17.25 -19.80
CA THR A 237 -4.34 -17.18 -21.23
C THR A 237 -3.10 -17.11 -22.12
N LEU A 238 -2.05 -16.42 -21.67
CA LEU A 238 -0.80 -16.28 -22.41
C LEU A 238 0.17 -17.45 -22.16
N GLY A 239 0.03 -18.18 -21.05
CA GLY A 239 0.95 -19.27 -20.66
C GLY A 239 2.31 -18.78 -20.16
N PHE A 240 2.45 -17.52 -19.74
CA PHE A 240 3.73 -16.87 -19.43
C PHE A 240 4.20 -17.12 -18.00
N PRO A 241 5.51 -17.11 -17.73
CA PRO A 241 6.04 -17.06 -16.37
C PRO A 241 5.72 -15.71 -15.72
N CYS A 242 5.36 -15.77 -14.44
CA CYS A 242 5.03 -14.59 -13.64
C CYS A 242 5.88 -14.53 -12.36
N THR A 243 6.35 -13.34 -12.02
CA THR A 243 7.08 -13.05 -10.78
C THR A 243 6.48 -11.86 -10.06
N ASN A 244 6.57 -11.86 -8.73
CA ASN A 244 6.13 -10.76 -7.88
C ASN A 244 7.33 -10.05 -7.25
N THR A 245 7.22 -8.73 -7.06
CA THR A 245 8.08 -8.01 -6.11
C THR A 245 7.70 -8.38 -4.68
N LEU A 246 8.52 -7.96 -3.70
CA LEU A 246 8.19 -8.06 -2.28
C LEU A 246 6.78 -7.49 -1.98
N MET A 247 6.44 -6.32 -2.53
CA MET A 247 5.14 -5.68 -2.34
C MET A 247 4.03 -6.29 -3.19
N GLY A 248 4.37 -7.08 -4.20
CA GLY A 248 3.42 -7.77 -5.07
C GLY A 248 3.02 -9.17 -4.60
N LEU A 249 3.66 -9.71 -3.55
CA LEU A 249 3.38 -11.06 -3.05
C LEU A 249 1.89 -11.24 -2.71
N GLY A 250 1.31 -12.32 -3.24
CA GLY A 250 -0.12 -12.61 -3.18
C GLY A 250 -0.95 -11.95 -4.29
N GLY A 251 -0.40 -11.02 -5.06
CA GLY A 251 -1.04 -10.48 -6.27
C GLY A 251 -1.12 -11.50 -7.40
N TYR A 252 -0.14 -12.40 -7.47
CA TYR A 252 -0.19 -13.65 -8.23
C TYR A 252 0.04 -14.82 -7.26
N PRO A 253 -0.74 -15.91 -7.33
CA PRO A 253 -0.67 -16.98 -6.33
C PRO A 253 0.69 -17.70 -6.34
N ALA A 254 1.30 -17.86 -5.15
CA ALA A 254 2.61 -18.48 -5.01
C ALA A 254 2.62 -20.00 -5.29
N THR A 255 1.46 -20.66 -5.27
CA THR A 255 1.31 -22.09 -5.59
C THR A 255 0.96 -22.37 -7.06
N ASP A 256 0.74 -21.32 -7.85
CA ASP A 256 0.46 -21.49 -9.28
C ASP A 256 1.70 -21.97 -10.04
N PRO A 257 1.59 -22.93 -10.99
CA PRO A 257 2.72 -23.47 -11.76
C PRO A 257 3.50 -22.41 -12.56
N GLN A 258 2.82 -21.34 -12.98
CA GLN A 258 3.44 -20.26 -13.75
C GLN A 258 4.18 -19.25 -12.87
N PHE A 259 4.06 -19.33 -11.53
CA PHE A 259 4.83 -18.51 -10.61
C PHE A 259 6.27 -18.99 -10.52
N VAL A 260 7.21 -18.11 -10.79
CA VAL A 260 8.66 -18.43 -10.75
C VAL A 260 9.37 -17.91 -9.48
N GLY A 261 8.59 -17.54 -8.46
CA GLY A 261 9.12 -17.01 -7.22
C GLY A 261 9.17 -15.47 -7.20
N MET A 262 9.55 -14.92 -6.05
CA MET A 262 9.87 -13.49 -5.91
C MET A 262 11.20 -13.19 -6.63
N LEU A 263 11.31 -12.01 -7.24
CA LEU A 263 12.57 -11.57 -7.85
C LEU A 263 13.32 -10.55 -6.99
N GLY A 264 14.51 -10.17 -7.45
CA GLY A 264 15.35 -9.13 -6.83
C GLY A 264 16.44 -9.71 -5.94
N MET A 265 17.02 -8.87 -5.08
CA MET A 265 18.17 -9.19 -4.23
C MET A 265 17.96 -10.46 -3.38
N HIS A 266 16.75 -10.68 -2.89
CA HIS A 266 16.38 -11.83 -2.07
C HIS A 266 15.43 -12.79 -2.79
N GLY A 267 15.35 -12.68 -4.12
CA GLY A 267 14.49 -13.49 -4.96
C GLY A 267 15.08 -14.86 -5.32
N THR A 268 14.29 -15.66 -6.03
CA THR A 268 14.74 -16.95 -6.55
C THR A 268 15.68 -16.79 -7.72
N TYR A 269 16.55 -17.79 -7.93
CA TYR A 269 17.50 -17.79 -9.04
C TYR A 269 16.78 -17.77 -10.39
N GLU A 270 15.76 -18.63 -10.54
CA GLU A 270 14.95 -18.72 -11.78
C GLU A 270 14.20 -17.42 -12.09
N ALA A 271 13.64 -16.72 -11.09
CA ALA A 271 12.96 -15.43 -11.31
C ALA A 271 13.96 -14.37 -11.79
N ASN A 272 15.13 -14.29 -11.17
CA ASN A 272 16.16 -13.34 -11.55
C ASN A 272 16.75 -13.64 -12.94
N MET A 273 16.99 -14.90 -13.27
CA MET A 273 17.48 -15.30 -14.58
C MET A 273 16.44 -15.07 -15.67
N ALA A 274 15.17 -15.39 -15.41
CA ALA A 274 14.09 -15.13 -16.35
C ALA A 274 13.92 -13.62 -16.61
N MET A 275 13.96 -12.80 -15.56
CA MET A 275 13.95 -11.34 -15.67
C MET A 275 15.14 -10.80 -16.48
N GLN A 276 16.34 -11.38 -16.29
CA GLN A 276 17.56 -10.92 -16.97
C GLN A 276 17.60 -11.31 -18.44
N THR A 277 17.02 -12.46 -18.80
CA THR A 277 17.18 -13.04 -20.15
C THR A 277 15.93 -12.99 -21.02
N CYS A 278 14.80 -12.48 -20.52
CA CYS A 278 13.58 -12.29 -21.30
C CYS A 278 13.81 -11.32 -22.47
N ASP A 279 13.10 -11.56 -23.58
CA ASP A 279 13.07 -10.67 -24.75
C ASP A 279 11.93 -9.63 -24.67
N VAL A 280 10.82 -9.97 -24.02
CA VAL A 280 9.72 -9.05 -23.72
C VAL A 280 9.38 -9.11 -22.24
N LEU A 281 9.40 -7.95 -21.58
CA LEU A 281 9.06 -7.78 -20.19
C LEU A 281 7.76 -6.97 -20.06
N LEU A 282 6.73 -7.57 -19.46
CA LEU A 282 5.50 -6.89 -19.08
C LEU A 282 5.56 -6.53 -17.60
N ALA A 283 5.86 -5.29 -17.29
CA ALA A 283 5.88 -4.76 -15.92
C ALA A 283 4.52 -4.15 -15.58
N ILE A 284 3.92 -4.59 -14.46
CA ILE A 284 2.57 -4.19 -14.04
C ILE A 284 2.60 -3.69 -12.61
N GLY A 285 2.34 -2.40 -12.41
CA GLY A 285 2.29 -1.78 -11.08
C GLY A 285 3.57 -1.95 -10.26
N ALA A 286 4.74 -1.88 -10.94
CA ALA A 286 6.06 -2.10 -10.36
C ALA A 286 7.02 -0.97 -10.75
N ARG A 287 7.90 -0.55 -9.81
CA ARG A 287 8.72 0.67 -9.96
C ARG A 287 10.14 0.44 -10.46
N PHE A 288 10.56 -0.79 -10.67
CA PHE A 288 11.96 -1.12 -10.97
C PHE A 288 12.93 -0.56 -9.94
N ASP A 289 12.63 -0.72 -8.65
CA ASP A 289 13.45 -0.19 -7.57
C ASP A 289 14.86 -0.84 -7.51
N ASP A 290 15.72 -0.31 -6.65
CA ASP A 290 17.11 -0.76 -6.53
C ASP A 290 17.28 -2.15 -5.92
N ARG A 291 16.27 -2.68 -5.24
CA ARG A 291 16.26 -4.07 -4.72
C ARG A 291 15.97 -5.09 -5.81
N VAL A 292 15.33 -4.65 -6.90
CA VAL A 292 15.06 -5.46 -8.10
C VAL A 292 16.12 -5.19 -9.17
N ILE A 293 16.39 -3.94 -9.46
CA ILE A 293 17.36 -3.50 -10.49
C ILE A 293 18.53 -2.80 -9.78
N GLY A 294 19.51 -3.55 -9.34
CA GLY A 294 20.69 -2.99 -8.64
C GLY A 294 21.45 -2.00 -9.48
N ASN A 295 21.80 -2.36 -10.72
CA ASN A 295 22.44 -1.48 -11.67
C ASN A 295 21.68 -1.41 -13.00
N PRO A 296 21.02 -0.27 -13.32
CA PRO A 296 20.28 -0.12 -14.57
C PRO A 296 21.11 -0.34 -15.84
N LYS A 297 22.41 -0.03 -15.81
CA LYS A 297 23.30 -0.24 -16.96
C LYS A 297 23.49 -1.73 -17.27
N HIS A 298 23.58 -2.57 -16.24
CA HIS A 298 23.71 -4.02 -16.42
C HIS A 298 22.37 -4.68 -16.78
N PHE A 299 21.25 -4.04 -16.43
CA PHE A 299 19.92 -4.52 -16.78
C PHE A 299 19.55 -4.21 -18.23
N PHE A 300 20.12 -3.15 -18.80
CA PHE A 300 19.84 -2.74 -20.18
C PHE A 300 20.29 -3.82 -21.17
N GLN A 301 19.40 -4.17 -22.12
CA GLN A 301 19.67 -5.03 -23.29
C GLN A 301 18.96 -4.42 -24.49
N GLU A 302 19.68 -4.25 -25.60
CA GLU A 302 19.19 -3.55 -26.79
C GLU A 302 17.97 -4.23 -27.41
N GLU A 303 17.97 -5.56 -27.43
CA GLU A 303 16.90 -6.37 -28.03
C GLU A 303 15.67 -6.51 -27.15
N ARG A 304 15.78 -6.32 -25.81
CA ARG A 304 14.67 -6.47 -24.89
C ARG A 304 13.67 -5.34 -25.03
N LYS A 305 12.37 -5.70 -25.14
CA LYS A 305 11.26 -4.74 -25.11
C LYS A 305 10.60 -4.69 -23.74
N ILE A 306 10.39 -3.50 -23.21
CA ILE A 306 9.77 -3.29 -21.91
C ILE A 306 8.43 -2.59 -22.08
N ILE A 307 7.37 -3.28 -21.68
CA ILE A 307 6.02 -2.74 -21.55
C ILE A 307 5.81 -2.41 -20.08
N HIS A 308 5.36 -1.19 -19.78
CA HIS A 308 5.17 -0.76 -18.38
C HIS A 308 3.77 -0.20 -18.19
N VAL A 309 2.97 -0.87 -17.36
CA VAL A 309 1.64 -0.46 -16.94
C VAL A 309 1.74 0.14 -15.53
N ASP A 310 1.44 1.42 -15.38
CA ASP A 310 1.45 2.11 -14.10
C ASP A 310 0.40 3.23 -14.10
N ILE A 311 -0.22 3.49 -12.95
CA ILE A 311 -1.17 4.59 -12.76
C ILE A 311 -0.47 5.95 -12.65
N ASP A 312 0.80 5.94 -12.23
CA ASP A 312 1.62 7.12 -12.03
C ASP A 312 2.53 7.36 -13.23
N PRO A 313 2.27 8.36 -14.09
CA PRO A 313 3.10 8.65 -15.25
C PRO A 313 4.55 8.99 -14.88
N SER A 314 4.81 9.47 -13.66
CA SER A 314 6.16 9.79 -13.19
C SER A 314 7.02 8.55 -12.91
N SER A 315 6.41 7.38 -12.77
CA SER A 315 7.10 6.09 -12.62
C SER A 315 7.61 5.54 -13.94
N ILE A 316 6.99 5.91 -15.07
CA ILE A 316 7.34 5.44 -16.40
C ILE A 316 8.70 5.99 -16.82
N SER A 317 9.59 5.10 -17.26
CA SER A 317 10.98 5.43 -17.70
C SER A 317 11.83 6.12 -16.63
N LYS A 318 11.44 6.08 -15.37
CA LYS A 318 12.21 6.72 -14.28
C LYS A 318 13.55 6.05 -14.03
N ARG A 319 13.64 4.73 -14.11
CA ARG A 319 14.88 3.95 -13.86
C ARG A 319 15.34 3.13 -15.04
N VAL A 320 14.41 2.64 -15.84
CA VAL A 320 14.69 1.85 -17.05
C VAL A 320 13.92 2.44 -18.22
N ARG A 321 14.53 2.39 -19.41
CA ARG A 321 13.84 2.83 -20.63
C ARG A 321 12.67 1.90 -20.93
N VAL A 322 11.51 2.48 -21.22
CA VAL A 322 10.27 1.77 -21.55
C VAL A 322 9.96 1.94 -23.04
N ASP A 323 9.67 0.84 -23.74
CA ASP A 323 9.31 0.85 -25.18
C ASP A 323 7.82 1.11 -25.38
N VAL A 324 6.97 0.58 -24.50
CA VAL A 324 5.51 0.74 -24.55
C VAL A 324 4.98 1.19 -23.18
N PRO A 325 4.83 2.52 -22.95
CA PRO A 325 4.21 3.04 -21.74
C PRO A 325 2.68 2.91 -21.82
N ILE A 326 2.06 2.45 -20.73
CA ILE A 326 0.60 2.41 -20.57
C ILE A 326 0.27 3.04 -19.22
N VAL A 327 -0.15 4.30 -19.25
CA VAL A 327 -0.62 5.01 -18.05
C VAL A 327 -2.10 4.70 -17.85
N GLY A 328 -2.47 4.14 -16.70
CA GLY A 328 -3.85 3.80 -16.37
C GLY A 328 -3.95 2.90 -15.14
N ASP A 329 -5.16 2.73 -14.66
CA ASP A 329 -5.48 1.77 -13.62
C ASP A 329 -5.16 0.33 -14.09
N VAL A 330 -4.49 -0.44 -13.26
CA VAL A 330 -4.03 -1.78 -13.63
C VAL A 330 -5.19 -2.70 -13.99
N ARG A 331 -6.30 -2.65 -13.24
CA ARG A 331 -7.47 -3.49 -13.48
C ARG A 331 -8.13 -3.18 -14.82
N GLU A 332 -8.36 -1.89 -15.09
CA GLU A 332 -8.93 -1.42 -16.37
C GLU A 332 -8.03 -1.83 -17.56
N VAL A 333 -6.71 -1.67 -17.41
CA VAL A 333 -5.75 -2.04 -18.47
C VAL A 333 -5.75 -3.55 -18.71
N LEU A 334 -5.73 -4.38 -17.66
CA LEU A 334 -5.73 -5.85 -17.81
C LEU A 334 -7.05 -6.38 -18.39
N GLN A 335 -8.19 -5.78 -18.01
CA GLN A 335 -9.48 -6.09 -18.60
C GLN A 335 -9.50 -5.77 -20.11
N GLU A 336 -8.98 -4.61 -20.49
CA GLU A 336 -8.91 -4.23 -21.91
C GLU A 336 -7.91 -5.12 -22.68
N MET A 337 -6.76 -5.49 -22.10
CA MET A 337 -5.84 -6.47 -22.69
C MET A 337 -6.52 -7.81 -22.93
N SER A 338 -7.22 -8.34 -21.93
CA SER A 338 -7.97 -9.60 -22.04
C SER A 338 -9.06 -9.53 -23.09
N ARG A 339 -9.79 -8.41 -23.18
CA ARG A 339 -10.82 -8.18 -24.19
C ARG A 339 -10.25 -8.17 -25.60
N GLN A 340 -9.13 -7.47 -25.84
CA GLN A 340 -8.49 -7.43 -27.15
C GLN A 340 -7.91 -8.79 -27.54
N LEU A 341 -7.29 -9.49 -26.58
CA LEU A 341 -6.75 -10.85 -26.79
C LEU A 341 -7.86 -11.85 -27.15
N ALA A 342 -9.02 -11.77 -26.50
CA ALA A 342 -10.17 -12.63 -26.81
C ALA A 342 -10.77 -12.37 -28.20
N ALA A 343 -10.74 -11.12 -28.66
CA ALA A 343 -11.23 -10.73 -30.00
C ALA A 343 -10.27 -11.18 -31.13
N GLY A 344 -8.97 -11.38 -30.82
CA GLY A 344 -7.95 -11.86 -31.77
C GLY A 344 -7.88 -13.39 -31.83
N LYS A 345 -7.35 -13.91 -32.95
CA LYS A 345 -7.08 -15.35 -33.12
C LYS A 345 -5.63 -15.74 -32.82
N GLU A 346 -4.76 -14.77 -32.74
CA GLU A 346 -3.33 -14.96 -32.49
C GLU A 346 -3.06 -15.43 -31.05
N ARG A 347 -2.09 -16.33 -30.93
CA ARG A 347 -1.62 -16.86 -29.64
C ARG A 347 -0.08 -16.92 -29.67
N PRO A 348 0.57 -16.88 -28.49
CA PRO A 348 2.01 -17.08 -28.42
C PRO A 348 2.46 -18.38 -29.08
N ASP A 349 3.68 -18.39 -29.65
CA ASP A 349 4.27 -19.62 -30.26
C ASP A 349 4.46 -20.70 -29.16
N PRO A 350 3.75 -21.83 -29.25
CA PRO A 350 3.80 -22.86 -28.22
C PRO A 350 5.16 -23.57 -28.16
N VAL A 351 5.91 -23.62 -29.27
CA VAL A 351 7.23 -24.26 -29.32
C VAL A 351 8.27 -23.39 -28.64
N ALA A 352 8.27 -22.09 -28.95
CA ALA A 352 9.15 -21.14 -28.29
C ALA A 352 8.86 -21.07 -26.79
N LEU A 353 7.57 -21.03 -26.42
CA LEU A 353 7.15 -20.97 -25.01
C LEU A 353 7.54 -22.24 -24.25
N LYS A 354 7.41 -23.43 -24.87
CA LYS A 354 7.88 -24.66 -24.24
C LYS A 354 9.39 -24.64 -24.02
N THR A 355 10.17 -24.21 -24.98
CA THR A 355 11.63 -24.08 -24.85
C THR A 355 12.01 -23.13 -23.72
N TRP A 356 11.26 -22.03 -23.56
CA TRP A 356 11.45 -21.08 -22.50
C TRP A 356 11.15 -21.69 -21.11
N TRP A 357 10.05 -22.41 -20.98
CA TRP A 357 9.71 -23.13 -19.76
C TRP A 357 10.70 -24.23 -19.40
N ASP A 358 11.23 -24.96 -20.38
CA ASP A 358 12.28 -25.97 -20.16
C ASP A 358 13.55 -25.31 -19.60
N GLN A 359 13.92 -24.12 -20.07
CA GLN A 359 15.05 -23.35 -19.54
C GLN A 359 14.79 -22.86 -18.10
N ILE A 360 13.59 -22.34 -17.81
CA ILE A 360 13.20 -21.93 -16.46
C ILE A 360 13.21 -23.14 -15.51
N GLY A 361 12.73 -24.28 -15.97
CA GLY A 361 12.77 -25.55 -15.24
C GLY A 361 14.19 -25.97 -14.86
N ALA A 362 15.14 -25.82 -15.77
CA ALA A 362 16.55 -26.08 -15.49
C ALA A 362 17.13 -25.16 -14.41
N TRP A 363 16.76 -23.89 -14.39
CA TRP A 363 17.17 -22.96 -13.32
C TRP A 363 16.50 -23.27 -11.98
N ARG A 364 15.21 -23.61 -12.00
CA ARG A 364 14.46 -24.03 -10.80
C ARG A 364 15.06 -25.29 -10.15
N GLY A 365 15.64 -26.20 -10.96
CA GLY A 365 16.33 -27.40 -10.48
C GLY A 365 17.58 -27.13 -9.61
N ARG A 366 18.09 -25.89 -9.57
CA ARG A 366 19.18 -25.50 -8.64
C ARG A 366 18.75 -25.46 -7.18
N ASP A 367 17.43 -25.35 -6.92
CA ASP A 367 16.87 -25.25 -5.55
C ASP A 367 17.61 -24.20 -4.69
N CYS A 368 17.60 -22.95 -5.18
CA CYS A 368 18.42 -21.85 -4.62
C CYS A 368 18.07 -21.47 -3.18
N LEU A 369 16.88 -21.83 -2.72
CA LEU A 369 16.42 -21.58 -1.34
C LEU A 369 16.59 -22.80 -0.42
N LYS A 370 17.30 -23.86 -0.86
CA LYS A 370 17.54 -25.05 -0.04
C LYS A 370 18.28 -24.71 1.25
N TYR A 371 17.89 -25.37 2.32
CA TYR A 371 18.55 -25.31 3.62
C TYR A 371 18.58 -26.70 4.27
N ASP A 372 19.40 -26.91 5.29
CA ASP A 372 19.49 -28.19 6.01
C ASP A 372 18.24 -28.38 6.90
N ARG A 373 17.29 -29.19 6.38
CA ARG A 373 16.02 -29.53 7.06
C ARG A 373 16.24 -30.53 8.23
N ASN A 374 17.37 -31.20 8.27
CA ASN A 374 17.73 -32.18 9.32
C ASN A 374 18.62 -31.58 10.41
N SER A 375 18.86 -30.28 10.37
CA SER A 375 19.64 -29.55 11.36
C SER A 375 19.05 -29.75 12.77
N LYS A 376 19.92 -30.03 13.76
CA LYS A 376 19.53 -30.05 15.18
C LYS A 376 19.14 -28.64 15.69
N ILE A 377 19.61 -27.61 15.03
CA ILE A 377 19.26 -26.20 15.34
C ILE A 377 18.09 -25.81 14.46
N ILE A 378 17.03 -25.29 15.07
CA ILE A 378 15.85 -24.79 14.36
C ILE A 378 16.29 -23.67 13.40
N LYS A 379 16.05 -23.88 12.11
CA LYS A 379 16.32 -22.88 11.09
C LYS A 379 15.14 -21.93 10.94
N PRO A 380 15.36 -20.61 10.80
CA PRO A 380 14.25 -19.65 10.59
C PRO A 380 13.35 -20.02 9.41
N GLN A 381 13.91 -20.54 8.34
CA GLN A 381 13.16 -21.02 7.17
C GLN A 381 12.14 -22.10 7.55
N SER A 382 12.54 -23.06 8.42
CA SER A 382 11.65 -24.14 8.86
C SER A 382 10.49 -23.63 9.72
N VAL A 383 10.71 -22.56 10.49
CA VAL A 383 9.66 -21.92 11.29
C VAL A 383 8.61 -21.30 10.36
N VAL A 384 9.03 -20.59 9.32
CA VAL A 384 8.10 -19.94 8.36
C VAL A 384 7.36 -21.00 7.52
N GLU A 385 8.04 -22.05 7.05
CA GLU A 385 7.38 -23.16 6.35
C GLU A 385 6.34 -23.84 7.24
N LYS A 386 6.67 -24.06 8.53
CA LYS A 386 5.74 -24.65 9.48
C LYS A 386 4.53 -23.73 9.75
N LEU A 387 4.78 -22.44 9.86
CA LEU A 387 3.69 -21.45 9.95
C LEU A 387 2.75 -21.57 8.76
N TYR A 388 3.29 -21.62 7.53
CA TYR A 388 2.48 -21.81 6.31
C TYR A 388 1.69 -23.12 6.35
N GLU A 389 2.34 -24.24 6.65
CA GLU A 389 1.67 -25.56 6.73
C GLU A 389 0.47 -25.56 7.68
N LEU A 390 0.62 -24.93 8.84
CA LEU A 390 -0.41 -24.87 9.87
C LEU A 390 -1.55 -23.90 9.56
N THR A 391 -1.31 -22.91 8.68
CA THR A 391 -2.23 -21.80 8.48
C THR A 391 -2.76 -21.65 7.04
N LYS A 392 -2.27 -22.46 6.08
CA LYS A 392 -2.61 -22.36 4.65
C LYS A 392 -4.11 -22.43 4.34
N ASP A 393 -4.89 -23.12 5.18
CA ASP A 393 -6.33 -23.29 5.04
C ASP A 393 -7.16 -22.34 5.94
N MET A 394 -6.47 -21.42 6.65
CA MET A 394 -7.08 -20.45 7.56
C MET A 394 -7.27 -19.08 6.87
N ASP A 395 -8.11 -18.25 7.46
CA ASP A 395 -8.13 -16.81 7.14
C ASP A 395 -6.97 -16.13 7.85
N MET A 396 -5.82 -16.10 7.16
CA MET A 396 -4.53 -15.74 7.74
C MET A 396 -3.97 -14.45 7.14
N TYR A 397 -3.45 -13.60 8.00
CA TYR A 397 -2.63 -12.44 7.63
C TYR A 397 -1.25 -12.56 8.26
N VAL A 398 -0.23 -12.24 7.48
CA VAL A 398 1.15 -12.18 7.95
C VAL A 398 1.62 -10.75 7.88
N THR A 399 1.97 -10.18 9.03
CA THR A 399 2.69 -8.92 9.10
C THR A 399 4.16 -9.19 9.36
N SER A 400 5.03 -8.34 8.85
CA SER A 400 6.45 -8.50 9.10
C SER A 400 7.09 -7.18 9.46
N ASP A 401 8.03 -7.28 10.39
CA ASP A 401 9.02 -6.25 10.61
C ASP A 401 10.12 -6.30 9.55
N VAL A 402 11.08 -5.41 9.60
CA VAL A 402 12.16 -5.30 8.60
C VAL A 402 13.46 -5.93 9.11
N GLY A 403 14.00 -6.84 8.30
CA GLY A 403 15.23 -7.57 8.59
C GLY A 403 15.28 -8.92 7.89
N GLN A 404 16.19 -9.81 8.33
CA GLN A 404 16.31 -11.17 7.77
C GLN A 404 14.99 -11.96 7.86
N HIS A 405 14.26 -11.81 8.97
CA HIS A 405 12.97 -12.43 9.19
C HIS A 405 11.93 -12.04 8.13
N GLN A 406 11.95 -10.79 7.64
CA GLN A 406 11.11 -10.34 6.52
C GLN A 406 11.43 -11.13 5.24
N MET A 407 12.72 -11.32 4.95
CA MET A 407 13.16 -12.05 3.77
C MET A 407 12.76 -13.51 3.85
N TRP A 408 12.94 -14.17 5.00
CA TRP A 408 12.47 -15.55 5.20
C TRP A 408 10.95 -15.67 5.07
N ALA A 409 10.19 -14.75 5.65
CA ALA A 409 8.74 -14.74 5.49
C ALA A 409 8.33 -14.60 4.01
N ALA A 410 8.98 -13.70 3.27
CA ALA A 410 8.71 -13.50 1.84
C ALA A 410 9.08 -14.72 0.96
N GLN A 411 10.14 -15.45 1.32
CA GLN A 411 10.66 -16.59 0.56
C GLN A 411 9.93 -17.90 0.84
N PHE A 412 9.57 -18.15 2.11
CA PHE A 412 9.13 -19.47 2.57
C PHE A 412 7.64 -19.53 2.91
N TYR A 413 6.95 -18.40 3.13
CA TYR A 413 5.50 -18.37 3.24
C TYR A 413 4.87 -18.20 1.85
N LYS A 414 3.95 -19.08 1.45
CA LYS A 414 3.32 -19.04 0.13
C LYS A 414 2.06 -18.17 0.16
N PHE A 415 2.18 -16.94 -0.30
CA PHE A 415 1.06 -15.99 -0.39
C PHE A 415 0.23 -16.27 -1.65
N ASN A 416 -0.99 -16.79 -1.47
CA ASN A 416 -1.90 -17.14 -2.56
C ASN A 416 -3.04 -16.13 -2.77
N LYS A 417 -3.19 -15.19 -1.86
CA LYS A 417 -4.24 -14.16 -1.89
C LYS A 417 -3.63 -12.78 -1.73
N PRO A 418 -4.16 -11.76 -2.44
CA PRO A 418 -3.73 -10.37 -2.24
C PRO A 418 -4.06 -9.90 -0.81
N ARG A 419 -3.38 -8.85 -0.36
CA ARG A 419 -3.58 -8.18 0.94
C ARG A 419 -3.34 -9.05 2.17
N ARG A 420 -2.66 -10.21 2.03
CA ARG A 420 -2.32 -11.11 3.15
C ARG A 420 -0.89 -10.94 3.64
N TRP A 421 -0.08 -10.20 2.92
CA TRP A 421 1.30 -9.86 3.25
C TRP A 421 1.42 -8.37 3.52
N ILE A 422 1.72 -8.00 4.78
CA ILE A 422 1.78 -6.60 5.23
C ILE A 422 3.18 -6.32 5.76
N ASN A 423 3.91 -5.46 5.05
CA ASN A 423 5.30 -5.15 5.39
C ASN A 423 5.69 -3.75 4.88
N SER A 424 6.81 -3.22 5.38
CA SER A 424 7.41 -1.98 4.87
C SER A 424 8.45 -2.33 3.80
N GLY A 425 8.08 -2.17 2.53
CA GLY A 425 8.96 -2.52 1.41
C GLY A 425 9.76 -1.35 0.86
N GLY A 426 9.18 -0.16 0.83
CA GLY A 426 9.80 1.03 0.25
C GLY A 426 10.75 1.75 1.20
N LEU A 427 10.32 2.10 2.40
CA LEU A 427 11.15 2.77 3.41
C LEU A 427 11.98 1.79 4.23
N GLY A 428 11.49 0.57 4.46
CA GLY A 428 12.18 -0.43 5.24
C GLY A 428 12.21 -0.10 6.74
N THR A 429 11.11 0.34 7.28
CA THR A 429 10.99 0.82 8.66
C THR A 429 10.97 -0.35 9.64
N MET A 430 11.93 -0.42 10.54
CA MET A 430 11.90 -1.30 11.71
C MET A 430 10.87 -0.80 12.74
N GLY A 431 10.23 -1.72 13.46
CA GLY A 431 9.19 -1.42 14.45
C GLY A 431 7.77 -1.43 13.90
N VAL A 432 7.57 -1.66 12.60
CA VAL A 432 6.22 -1.66 11.99
C VAL A 432 5.42 -2.93 12.28
N GLY A 433 6.08 -4.05 12.51
CA GLY A 433 5.46 -5.39 12.52
C GLY A 433 4.32 -5.52 13.51
N LEU A 434 4.53 -5.12 14.77
CA LEU A 434 3.52 -5.16 15.82
C LEU A 434 2.36 -4.18 15.56
N PRO A 435 2.58 -2.87 15.30
CA PRO A 435 1.49 -1.96 14.94
C PRO A 435 0.70 -2.41 13.72
N TYR A 436 1.37 -2.98 12.70
CA TYR A 436 0.69 -3.57 11.54
C TYR A 436 -0.24 -4.71 11.96
N ALA A 437 0.23 -5.61 12.83
CA ALA A 437 -0.60 -6.71 13.33
C ALA A 437 -1.84 -6.20 14.08
N LEU A 438 -1.70 -5.13 14.87
CA LEU A 438 -2.83 -4.50 15.56
C LEU A 438 -3.84 -3.91 14.58
N GLY A 439 -3.37 -3.17 13.57
CA GLY A 439 -4.24 -2.59 12.54
C GLY A 439 -5.02 -3.65 11.77
N VAL A 440 -4.35 -4.73 11.34
CA VAL A 440 -5.00 -5.86 10.68
C VAL A 440 -5.99 -6.58 11.59
N GLN A 441 -5.61 -6.87 12.85
CA GLN A 441 -6.50 -7.60 13.76
C GLN A 441 -7.76 -6.82 14.11
N LEU A 442 -7.67 -5.49 14.20
CA LEU A 442 -8.84 -4.62 14.37
C LEU A 442 -9.74 -4.59 13.15
N ALA A 443 -9.15 -4.63 11.95
CA ALA A 443 -9.88 -4.71 10.69
C ALA A 443 -10.57 -6.07 10.47
N HIS A 444 -9.93 -7.16 10.93
CA HIS A 444 -10.34 -8.53 10.72
C HIS A 444 -10.37 -9.30 12.05
N PRO A 445 -11.39 -9.06 12.92
CA PRO A 445 -11.43 -9.60 14.28
C PRO A 445 -11.39 -11.13 14.37
N HIS A 446 -11.91 -11.80 13.34
CA HIS A 446 -12.01 -13.26 13.29
C HIS A 446 -10.86 -13.94 12.55
N ALA A 447 -9.99 -13.17 11.89
CA ALA A 447 -8.83 -13.70 11.20
C ALA A 447 -7.69 -14.03 12.18
N THR A 448 -6.82 -14.92 11.77
CA THR A 448 -5.55 -15.15 12.46
C THR A 448 -4.50 -14.17 11.92
N VAL A 449 -3.83 -13.46 12.83
CA VAL A 449 -2.77 -12.51 12.47
C VAL A 449 -1.47 -12.95 13.13
N ALA A 450 -0.43 -13.20 12.33
CA ALA A 450 0.92 -13.46 12.82
C ALA A 450 1.88 -12.34 12.44
N CYS A 451 2.63 -11.86 13.42
CA CYS A 451 3.70 -10.89 13.24
C CYS A 451 5.05 -11.61 13.25
N VAL A 452 5.72 -11.61 12.11
CA VAL A 452 7.09 -12.12 12.00
C VAL A 452 8.05 -10.95 12.24
N THR A 453 8.75 -10.99 13.37
CA THR A 453 9.61 -9.88 13.82
C THR A 453 10.98 -10.38 14.30
N GLY A 454 11.90 -9.45 14.48
CA GLY A 454 13.20 -9.69 15.10
C GLY A 454 13.30 -8.98 16.45
N GLU A 455 14.27 -9.39 17.27
CA GLU A 455 14.46 -8.94 18.65
C GLU A 455 14.68 -7.41 18.76
N ALA A 456 15.40 -6.83 17.81
CA ALA A 456 15.65 -5.39 17.78
C ALA A 456 14.45 -4.60 17.23
N SER A 457 13.80 -5.14 16.21
CA SER A 457 12.66 -4.48 15.56
C SER A 457 11.47 -4.34 16.49
N ILE A 458 11.11 -5.40 17.23
CA ILE A 458 9.96 -5.36 18.13
C ILE A 458 10.15 -4.35 19.27
N GLN A 459 11.39 -4.11 19.69
CA GLN A 459 11.68 -3.15 20.77
C GLN A 459 11.30 -1.71 20.38
N MET A 460 11.33 -1.35 19.10
CA MET A 460 11.03 0.00 18.64
C MET A 460 9.57 0.42 18.86
N CYS A 461 8.65 -0.54 18.92
CA CYS A 461 7.22 -0.31 19.19
C CYS A 461 6.67 -1.28 20.25
N ILE A 462 7.50 -1.78 21.15
CA ILE A 462 7.13 -2.79 22.16
C ILE A 462 6.02 -2.32 23.09
N GLN A 463 5.90 -1.00 23.34
CA GLN A 463 4.84 -0.40 24.13
C GLN A 463 3.44 -0.70 23.58
N GLU A 464 3.31 -1.04 22.31
CA GLU A 464 2.04 -1.39 21.68
C GLU A 464 1.51 -2.77 22.11
N LEU A 465 2.31 -3.57 22.83
CA LEU A 465 1.79 -4.75 23.55
C LEU A 465 0.71 -4.36 24.56
N SER A 466 0.80 -3.15 25.16
CA SER A 466 -0.25 -2.65 26.03
C SER A 466 -1.53 -2.28 25.28
N THR A 467 -1.41 -1.79 24.03
CA THR A 467 -2.54 -1.59 23.12
C THR A 467 -3.21 -2.93 22.76
N ALA A 468 -2.41 -3.94 22.40
CA ALA A 468 -2.91 -5.30 22.16
C ALA A 468 -3.69 -5.83 23.35
N LYS A 469 -3.15 -5.68 24.57
CA LYS A 469 -3.79 -6.11 25.81
C LYS A 469 -5.09 -5.35 26.09
N GLN A 470 -5.08 -4.02 25.94
CA GLN A 470 -6.24 -3.17 26.19
C GLN A 470 -7.42 -3.55 25.30
N TYR A 471 -7.18 -3.79 24.02
CA TYR A 471 -8.22 -4.14 23.04
C TYR A 471 -8.40 -5.64 22.87
N ARG A 472 -7.74 -6.48 23.67
CA ARG A 472 -7.83 -7.95 23.65
C ARG A 472 -7.56 -8.54 22.26
N LEU A 473 -6.55 -8.02 21.57
CA LEU A 473 -6.20 -8.45 20.22
C LEU A 473 -5.33 -9.72 20.27
N PRO A 474 -5.79 -10.87 19.72
CA PRO A 474 -5.11 -12.15 19.84
C PRO A 474 -4.00 -12.34 18.81
N VAL A 475 -3.22 -11.30 18.52
CA VAL A 475 -2.08 -11.37 17.59
C VAL A 475 -1.04 -12.38 18.05
N LYS A 476 -0.42 -13.09 17.10
CA LYS A 476 0.68 -14.04 17.34
C LYS A 476 1.99 -13.34 16.94
N ILE A 477 2.98 -13.37 17.83
CA ILE A 477 4.28 -12.72 17.59
C ILE A 477 5.36 -13.79 17.70
#